data_4ac4aeaa4e46b041259eab0a863065b7
#
_entry.id   4ac4aeaa4e46b041259eab0a863065b7
#
_cell.length_a   1.000
_cell.length_b   1.000
_cell.length_c   1.000
_cell.angle_alpha   90.00
_cell.angle_beta   90.00
_cell.angle_gamma   90.00
#
_symmetry.space_group_name_H-M   'P 1'
#
loop_
_entity.id
_entity.type
_entity.pdbx_description
1 polymer ?
#
loop_
_entity_poly.entity_id
_entity_poly.type
_entity_poly.pdbx_seq_one_letter_code
_entity_poly.pdbx_strand_id
1 'polypeptide(L)'
;MIFNFKLKVIILSLLILNFCPVTAFTNEFEDAIELINQRDYKGAYKMIVPLAEKGKAAAQLVLGMMYFKGTGVERNIIEADKWLIVSEKLGQEAGKKNRIFIERQMSKKQIEKAQKLAKNWLQKHKK
;
A
#
# COMPACT_ATOMS: atom_id res chain seq x y z
N MET A 1 -50.43 -8.86 -31.17
CA MET A 1 -49.10 -8.74 -31.78
C MET A 1 -48.37 -7.47 -31.37
N ILE A 2 -49.02 -6.30 -31.31
CA ILE A 2 -48.37 -5.04 -30.88
C ILE A 2 -47.97 -5.02 -29.43
N PHE A 3 -48.72 -5.71 -28.56
CA PHE A 3 -48.47 -5.82 -27.13
C PHE A 3 -47.15 -6.55 -26.81
N ASN A 4 -46.80 -7.59 -27.58
CA ASN A 4 -45.56 -8.34 -27.40
C ASN A 4 -44.31 -7.57 -27.82
N PHE A 5 -44.41 -6.63 -28.76
CA PHE A 5 -43.30 -5.80 -29.19
C PHE A 5 -42.94 -4.76 -28.13
N LYS A 6 -43.92 -4.08 -27.53
CA LYS A 6 -43.72 -3.14 -26.44
C LYS A 6 -43.15 -3.83 -25.19
N LEU A 7 -43.63 -5.02 -24.87
CA LEU A 7 -43.11 -5.81 -23.74
C LEU A 7 -41.65 -6.25 -23.96
N LYS A 8 -41.30 -6.65 -25.20
CA LYS A 8 -39.92 -7.01 -25.54
C LYS A 8 -38.98 -5.81 -25.45
N VAL A 9 -39.42 -4.62 -25.85
CA VAL A 9 -38.63 -3.38 -25.74
C VAL A 9 -38.43 -2.99 -24.28
N ILE A 10 -39.43 -3.13 -23.42
CA ILE A 10 -39.34 -2.84 -21.97
C ILE A 10 -38.40 -3.84 -21.28
N ILE A 11 -38.47 -5.12 -21.62
CA ILE A 11 -37.58 -6.14 -21.06
C ILE A 11 -36.14 -5.90 -21.52
N LEU A 12 -35.93 -5.52 -22.79
CA LEU A 12 -34.61 -5.21 -23.29
C LEU A 12 -34.01 -3.96 -22.64
N SER A 13 -34.83 -2.93 -22.37
CA SER A 13 -34.38 -1.72 -21.68
C SER A 13 -34.05 -1.97 -20.21
N LEU A 14 -34.80 -2.88 -19.54
CA LEU A 14 -34.51 -3.30 -18.17
C LEU A 14 -33.24 -4.14 -18.07
N LEU A 15 -32.92 -4.95 -19.10
CA LEU A 15 -31.65 -5.70 -19.15
C LEU A 15 -30.42 -4.79 -19.37
N ILE A 16 -30.59 -3.66 -20.08
CA ILE A 16 -29.51 -2.68 -20.29
C ILE A 16 -29.23 -1.87 -19.03
N LEU A 17 -30.25 -1.63 -18.17
CA LEU A 17 -30.10 -0.92 -16.91
C LEU A 17 -29.34 -1.74 -15.83
N ASN A 18 -29.25 -3.07 -15.99
CA ASN A 18 -28.50 -3.93 -15.06
C ASN A 18 -27.02 -4.13 -15.43
N PHE A 19 -26.58 -3.58 -16.57
CA PHE A 19 -25.17 -3.46 -16.89
C PHE A 19 -24.63 -2.12 -16.37
N CYS A 20 -24.82 -1.85 -15.09
CA CYS A 20 -23.94 -0.93 -14.38
C CYS A 20 -22.59 -1.66 -14.34
N PRO A 21 -21.52 -1.15 -14.97
CA PRO A 21 -20.20 -1.64 -14.66
C PRO A 21 -20.06 -1.37 -13.16
N VAL A 22 -20.06 -2.41 -12.36
CA VAL A 22 -19.47 -2.34 -11.02
C VAL A 22 -18.02 -1.99 -11.34
N THR A 23 -17.74 -0.69 -11.41
CA THR A 23 -16.37 -0.21 -11.27
C THR A 23 -15.97 -0.70 -9.89
N ALA A 24 -15.37 -1.87 -9.85
CA ALA A 24 -14.69 -2.33 -8.68
C ALA A 24 -13.76 -1.18 -8.30
N PHE A 25 -14.04 -0.52 -7.19
CA PHE A 25 -13.06 0.32 -6.52
C PHE A 25 -11.97 -0.64 -6.08
N THR A 26 -11.07 -0.95 -7.01
CA THR A 26 -9.88 -1.70 -6.70
C THR A 26 -9.11 -0.86 -5.70
N ASN A 27 -8.91 -1.41 -4.51
CA ASN A 27 -8.09 -0.75 -3.52
C ASN A 27 -6.64 -0.89 -4.01
N GLU A 28 -6.05 0.20 -4.48
CA GLU A 28 -4.67 0.24 -4.99
C GLU A 28 -3.67 -0.52 -4.08
N PHE A 29 -3.95 -0.57 -2.80
CA PHE A 29 -3.12 -1.32 -1.85
C PHE A 29 -3.29 -2.83 -2.01
N GLU A 30 -4.51 -3.31 -2.23
CA GLU A 30 -4.80 -4.73 -2.47
C GLU A 30 -4.20 -5.19 -3.81
N ASP A 31 -4.28 -4.34 -4.84
CA ASP A 31 -3.63 -4.61 -6.13
C ASP A 31 -2.10 -4.73 -5.96
N ALA A 32 -1.50 -3.86 -5.15
CA ALA A 32 -0.07 -3.95 -4.84
C ALA A 32 0.29 -5.24 -4.07
N ILE A 33 -0.56 -5.68 -3.15
CA ILE A 33 -0.37 -6.95 -2.43
C ILE A 33 -0.50 -8.15 -3.39
N GLU A 34 -1.44 -8.09 -4.34
CA GLU A 34 -1.57 -9.13 -5.36
C GLU A 34 -0.30 -9.25 -6.22
N LEU A 35 0.31 -8.13 -6.62
CA LEU A 35 1.59 -8.14 -7.32
C LEU A 35 2.72 -8.79 -6.49
N ILE A 36 2.72 -8.58 -5.15
CA ILE A 36 3.66 -9.27 -4.25
C ILE A 36 3.43 -10.78 -4.28
N ASN A 37 2.18 -11.23 -4.24
CA ASN A 37 1.81 -12.64 -4.31
C ASN A 37 2.24 -13.28 -5.63
N GLN A 38 2.15 -12.54 -6.72
CA GLN A 38 2.63 -12.93 -8.06
C GLN A 38 4.14 -12.81 -8.23
N ARG A 39 4.86 -12.35 -7.18
CA ARG A 39 6.31 -12.08 -7.19
C ARG A 39 6.74 -10.95 -8.14
N ASP A 40 5.82 -10.13 -8.60
CA ASP A 40 6.15 -8.88 -9.29
C ASP A 40 6.46 -7.77 -8.27
N TYR A 41 7.62 -7.91 -7.63
CA TYR A 41 8.05 -6.98 -6.58
C TYR A 41 8.35 -5.57 -7.13
N LYS A 42 8.79 -5.46 -8.39
CA LYS A 42 9.04 -4.15 -9.00
C LYS A 42 7.72 -3.40 -9.26
N GLY A 43 6.72 -4.10 -9.77
CA GLY A 43 5.38 -3.55 -9.94
C GLY A 43 4.76 -3.13 -8.60
N ALA A 44 4.83 -4.02 -7.60
CA ALA A 44 4.36 -3.74 -6.25
C ALA A 44 5.03 -2.51 -5.63
N TYR A 45 6.36 -2.39 -5.75
CA TYR A 45 7.11 -1.24 -5.22
C TYR A 45 6.61 0.08 -5.82
N LYS A 46 6.39 0.13 -7.13
CA LYS A 46 5.86 1.32 -7.82
C LYS A 46 4.49 1.75 -7.31
N MET A 47 3.65 0.81 -6.89
CA MET A 47 2.34 1.10 -6.31
C MET A 47 2.41 1.43 -4.82
N ILE A 48 3.27 0.74 -4.07
CA ILE A 48 3.40 0.93 -2.61
C ILE A 48 4.00 2.29 -2.26
N VAL A 49 5.00 2.78 -2.99
CA VAL A 49 5.67 4.05 -2.69
C VAL A 49 4.69 5.23 -2.61
N PRO A 50 3.85 5.51 -3.62
CA PRO A 50 2.92 6.64 -3.54
C PRO A 50 1.88 6.48 -2.41
N LEU A 51 1.46 5.26 -2.09
CA LEU A 51 0.54 5.00 -0.97
C LEU A 51 1.20 5.28 0.38
N ALA A 52 2.45 4.87 0.55
CA ALA A 52 3.23 5.15 1.75
C ALA A 52 3.47 6.66 1.93
N GLU A 53 3.82 7.36 0.86
CA GLU A 53 4.01 8.83 0.88
C GLU A 53 2.71 9.59 1.17
N LYS A 54 1.56 9.08 0.75
CA LYS A 54 0.24 9.62 1.12
C LYS A 54 -0.16 9.35 2.58
N GLY A 55 0.64 8.61 3.35
CA GLY A 55 0.42 8.36 4.77
C GLY A 55 -0.36 7.08 5.08
N LYS A 56 -0.50 6.13 4.13
CA LYS A 56 -1.12 4.84 4.41
C LYS A 56 -0.17 3.97 5.24
N ALA A 57 -0.46 3.80 6.52
CA ALA A 57 0.41 3.10 7.47
C ALA A 57 0.70 1.64 7.07
N ALA A 58 -0.29 0.94 6.49
CA ALA A 58 -0.09 -0.42 5.98
C ALA A 58 0.90 -0.45 4.79
N ALA A 59 0.83 0.54 3.88
CA ALA A 59 1.78 0.64 2.77
C ALA A 59 3.20 0.98 3.26
N GLN A 60 3.33 1.81 4.29
CA GLN A 60 4.61 2.12 4.93
C GLN A 60 5.25 0.89 5.57
N LEU A 61 4.44 0.03 6.22
CA LEU A 61 4.90 -1.25 6.75
C LEU A 61 5.47 -2.14 5.63
N VAL A 62 4.71 -2.29 4.54
CA VAL A 62 5.14 -3.09 3.38
C VAL A 62 6.41 -2.51 2.77
N LEU A 63 6.47 -1.20 2.58
CA LEU A 63 7.65 -0.52 2.03
C LEU A 63 8.89 -0.72 2.89
N GLY A 64 8.76 -0.62 4.22
CA GLY A 64 9.83 -0.92 5.16
C GLY A 64 10.35 -2.35 5.01
N MET A 65 9.46 -3.33 4.87
CA MET A 65 9.84 -4.72 4.66
C MET A 65 10.46 -4.98 3.28
N MET A 66 10.02 -4.26 2.24
CA MET A 66 10.65 -4.34 0.91
C MET A 66 12.10 -3.84 0.94
N TYR A 67 12.36 -2.72 1.61
CA TYR A 67 13.72 -2.22 1.82
C TYR A 67 14.58 -3.17 2.66
N PHE A 68 14.01 -3.79 3.69
CA PHE A 68 14.75 -4.73 4.53
C PHE A 68 15.16 -6.00 3.77
N LYS A 69 14.25 -6.55 2.97
CA LYS A 69 14.48 -7.77 2.19
C LYS A 69 15.23 -7.52 0.88
N GLY A 70 15.19 -6.28 0.36
CA GLY A 70 15.69 -5.97 -0.98
C GLY A 70 14.79 -6.55 -2.08
N THR A 71 13.46 -6.54 -1.88
CA THR A 71 12.47 -7.03 -2.84
C THR A 71 11.85 -5.87 -3.60
N GLY A 72 12.07 -5.82 -4.93
CA GLY A 72 11.61 -4.74 -5.81
C GLY A 72 12.41 -3.43 -5.70
N VAL A 73 13.33 -3.34 -4.75
CA VAL A 73 14.21 -2.21 -4.47
C VAL A 73 15.50 -2.71 -3.87
N GLU A 74 16.60 -1.97 -4.00
CA GLU A 74 17.86 -2.28 -3.34
C GLU A 74 17.69 -2.28 -1.81
N ARG A 75 18.29 -3.29 -1.16
CA ARG A 75 18.24 -3.42 0.30
C ARG A 75 18.84 -2.21 1.00
N ASN A 76 18.08 -1.60 1.89
CA ASN A 76 18.52 -0.46 2.70
C ASN A 76 17.89 -0.54 4.10
N ILE A 77 18.67 -0.95 5.09
CA ILE A 77 18.18 -1.16 6.45
C ILE A 77 17.76 0.15 7.15
N ILE A 78 18.38 1.29 6.78
CA ILE A 78 18.03 2.60 7.34
C ILE A 78 16.68 3.08 6.79
N GLU A 79 16.44 2.94 5.49
CA GLU A 79 15.13 3.24 4.89
C GLU A 79 14.05 2.28 5.41
N ALA A 80 14.39 1.01 5.59
CA ALA A 80 13.49 0.04 6.19
C ALA A 80 13.02 0.48 7.58
N ASP A 81 13.94 0.82 8.46
CA ASP A 81 13.64 1.24 9.83
C ASP A 81 12.87 2.58 9.85
N LYS A 82 13.28 3.56 9.03
CA LYS A 82 12.53 4.82 8.85
C LYS A 82 11.05 4.56 8.56
N TRP A 83 10.73 3.72 7.56
CA TRP A 83 9.35 3.48 7.18
C TRP A 83 8.57 2.69 8.21
N LEU A 84 9.23 1.80 8.97
CA LEU A 84 8.62 1.08 10.08
C LEU A 84 8.31 2.01 11.26
N ILE A 85 9.18 2.97 11.58
CA ILE A 85 8.92 4.01 12.58
C ILE A 85 7.71 4.85 12.19
N VAL A 86 7.66 5.31 10.92
CA VAL A 86 6.53 6.11 10.43
C VAL A 86 5.23 5.32 10.49
N SER A 87 5.24 4.07 10.05
CA SER A 87 4.09 3.16 10.10
C SER A 87 3.58 2.95 11.53
N GLU A 88 4.48 2.71 12.48
CA GLU A 88 4.14 2.60 13.92
C GLU A 88 3.48 3.89 14.44
N LYS A 89 4.05 5.04 14.13
CA LYS A 89 3.52 6.35 14.56
C LYS A 89 2.15 6.68 13.96
N LEU A 90 1.82 6.13 12.81
CA LEU A 90 0.53 6.27 12.15
C LEU A 90 -0.46 5.13 12.51
N GLY A 91 -0.16 4.35 13.54
CA GLY A 91 -1.09 3.41 14.17
C GLY A 91 -0.97 1.96 13.72
N GLN A 92 0.04 1.61 12.93
CA GLN A 92 0.27 0.23 12.51
C GLN A 92 1.15 -0.50 13.54
N GLU A 93 0.54 -1.26 14.42
CA GLU A 93 1.24 -1.97 15.52
C GLU A 93 2.32 -2.95 15.01
N ALA A 94 2.08 -3.60 13.88
CA ALA A 94 3.06 -4.48 13.23
C ALA A 94 4.37 -3.75 12.86
N GLY A 95 4.30 -2.43 12.62
CA GLY A 95 5.48 -1.59 12.40
C GLY A 95 6.46 -1.65 13.56
N LYS A 96 5.96 -1.53 14.79
CA LYS A 96 6.78 -1.64 16.02
C LYS A 96 7.48 -2.99 16.15
N LYS A 97 6.76 -4.07 15.91
CA LYS A 97 7.30 -5.44 16.01
C LYS A 97 8.44 -5.68 15.02
N ASN A 98 8.22 -5.27 13.78
CA ASN A 98 9.23 -5.40 12.71
C ASN A 98 10.42 -4.47 12.95
N ARG A 99 10.20 -3.24 13.44
CA ARG A 99 11.26 -2.29 13.79
C ARG A 99 12.20 -2.87 14.84
N ILE A 100 11.66 -3.38 15.95
CA ILE A 100 12.47 -3.99 17.02
C ILE A 100 13.33 -5.14 16.48
N PHE A 101 12.78 -5.96 15.58
CA PHE A 101 13.52 -7.05 14.95
C PHE A 101 14.67 -6.54 14.07
N ILE A 102 14.43 -5.50 13.29
CA ILE A 102 15.43 -4.91 12.37
C ILE A 102 16.52 -4.17 13.14
N GLU A 103 16.17 -3.39 14.17
CA GLU A 103 17.11 -2.61 14.99
C GLU A 103 18.16 -3.48 15.68
N ARG A 104 17.86 -4.74 15.99
CA ARG A 104 18.85 -5.71 16.53
C ARG A 104 20.02 -5.99 15.57
N GLN A 105 19.85 -5.68 14.29
CA GLN A 105 20.85 -5.86 13.24
C GLN A 105 21.51 -4.55 12.82
N MET A 106 21.15 -3.44 13.47
CA MET A 106 21.62 -2.10 13.16
C MET A 106 22.62 -1.58 14.19
N SER A 107 23.56 -0.77 13.73
CA SER A 107 24.38 0.02 14.63
C SER A 107 23.57 1.18 15.22
N LYS A 108 24.00 1.68 16.38
CA LYS A 108 23.40 2.87 17.01
C LYS A 108 23.29 4.06 16.02
N LYS A 109 24.34 4.31 15.26
CA LYS A 109 24.39 5.39 14.26
C LYS A 109 23.33 5.20 13.15
N GLN A 110 23.09 3.96 12.72
CA GLN A 110 22.06 3.66 11.72
C GLN A 110 20.67 3.91 12.27
N ILE A 111 20.39 3.48 13.50
CA ILE A 111 19.11 3.71 14.20
C ILE A 111 18.85 5.21 14.36
N GLU A 112 19.82 5.97 14.84
CA GLU A 112 19.72 7.43 14.99
C GLU A 112 19.41 8.12 13.64
N LYS A 113 20.05 7.68 12.56
CA LYS A 113 19.79 8.18 11.21
C LYS A 113 18.36 7.87 10.74
N ALA A 114 17.89 6.65 10.94
CA ALA A 114 16.52 6.26 10.58
C ALA A 114 15.49 7.05 11.37
N GLN A 115 15.68 7.23 12.67
CA GLN A 115 14.82 8.03 13.54
C GLN A 115 14.74 9.49 13.08
N LYS A 116 15.87 10.08 12.69
CA LYS A 116 15.91 11.46 12.15
C LYS A 116 15.13 11.56 10.84
N LEU A 117 15.30 10.60 9.93
CA LEU A 117 14.57 10.58 8.66
C LEU A 117 13.06 10.42 8.88
N ALA A 118 12.66 9.54 9.79
CA ALA A 118 11.25 9.32 10.14
C ALA A 118 10.63 10.58 10.76
N LYS A 119 11.33 11.23 11.70
CA LYS A 119 10.90 12.49 12.30
C LYS A 119 10.68 13.58 11.25
N ASN A 120 11.62 13.73 10.32
CA ASN A 120 11.53 14.71 9.24
C ASN A 120 10.32 14.44 8.34
N TRP A 121 10.08 13.17 7.99
CA TRP A 121 8.93 12.78 7.19
C TRP A 121 7.62 13.12 7.92
N LEU A 122 7.48 12.74 9.19
CA LEU A 122 6.30 13.01 10.01
C LEU A 122 6.03 14.51 10.17
N GLN A 123 7.06 15.33 10.30
CA GLN A 123 6.91 16.78 10.40
C GLN A 123 6.37 17.41 9.11
N LYS A 124 6.85 16.95 7.96
CA LYS A 124 6.39 17.42 6.64
C LYS A 124 4.94 17.02 6.33
N HIS A 125 4.44 15.95 6.95
CA HIS A 125 3.12 15.38 6.70
C HIS A 125 2.14 15.61 7.85
N LYS A 126 2.49 16.47 8.83
CA LYS A 126 1.53 16.94 9.83
C LYS A 126 0.46 17.79 9.13
N LYS A 127 -0.79 17.33 9.23
CA LYS A 127 -1.97 18.13 8.87
C LYS A 127 -2.33 19.06 10.01
#